data_aea79b89e218813ae80550bcd36fc70f
#
_entry.id   aea79b89e218813ae80550bcd36fc70f
#
_cell.length_a   1.000
_cell.length_b   1.000
_cell.length_c   1.000
_cell.angle_alpha   90.00
_cell.angle_beta   90.00
_cell.angle_gamma   90.00
#
_symmetry.space_group_name_H-M   'P 1'
#
loop_
_entity.id
_entity.type
_entity.pdbx_description
1 polymer ?
#
loop_
_entity_poly.entity_id
_entity_poly.type
_entity_poly.pdbx_seq_one_letter_code
_entity_poly.pdbx_strand_id
1 'polypeptide(L)'
;VDFKNTAISIKEGGISLRVFDNDVRGVLSRPKTKFSPIMLYAMFLTRILEEEGFYVLNSFQGYFNTLDKAITYKNLSLNNLPLPDSIVSPSTKMLVGISPPFFLKPIYGSRGRGIKLIEDFRNLDLTDGCGVWIAQSYAREDNWDLRILVLGGRVIAVMKRTSEKPVTNISQGGIGSSFEASEEIKELAIKASTVLKCDFAGVDVSIKGGKAFILDVNPQPDFKGVEENLKLNIARELIRHVYSEASRS
;
A
#
# COMPACT_ATOMS: atom_id res chain seq x y z
N VAL A 1 16.57 5.32 12.67
CA VAL A 1 16.02 5.53 14.04
C VAL A 1 14.91 4.51 14.28
N ASP A 2 14.96 3.81 15.41
CA ASP A 2 13.86 2.94 15.84
C ASP A 2 12.81 3.82 16.55
N PHE A 3 11.56 3.77 16.10
CA PHE A 3 10.45 4.51 16.71
C PHE A 3 10.28 4.25 18.22
N LYS A 4 10.73 3.10 18.71
CA LYS A 4 10.72 2.77 20.14
C LYS A 4 11.70 3.62 20.98
N ASN A 5 12.69 4.22 20.32
CA ASN A 5 13.70 5.06 20.94
C ASN A 5 13.44 6.55 20.70
N THR A 6 12.24 6.92 20.30
CA THR A 6 11.82 8.30 20.13
C THR A 6 10.92 8.75 21.26
N ALA A 7 10.96 10.01 21.61
CA ALA A 7 10.08 10.59 22.61
C ALA A 7 9.55 11.95 22.15
N ILE A 8 8.27 12.17 22.41
CA ILE A 8 7.58 13.43 22.20
C ILE A 8 7.31 14.03 23.58
N SER A 9 7.82 15.22 23.84
CA SER A 9 7.49 15.99 25.05
C SER A 9 6.46 17.04 24.68
N ILE A 10 5.31 17.00 25.33
CA ILE A 10 4.21 17.96 25.15
C ILE A 10 4.17 18.81 26.44
N LYS A 11 4.30 20.11 26.30
CA LYS A 11 4.23 21.08 27.40
C LYS A 11 3.34 22.24 27.01
N GLU A 12 2.89 23.04 27.98
CA GLU A 12 2.23 24.31 27.69
C GLU A 12 3.14 25.16 26.80
N GLY A 13 2.60 25.55 25.62
CA GLY A 13 3.33 26.36 24.63
C GLY A 13 4.12 25.60 23.57
N GLY A 14 4.12 24.26 23.55
CA GLY A 14 4.76 23.57 22.43
C GLY A 14 5.03 22.08 22.58
N ILE A 15 5.53 21.53 21.49
CA ILE A 15 5.94 20.13 21.38
C ILE A 15 7.45 20.10 21.10
N SER A 16 8.16 19.20 21.73
CA SER A 16 9.58 18.95 21.42
C SER A 16 9.81 17.47 21.13
N LEU A 17 10.63 17.22 20.09
CA LEU A 17 11.00 15.89 19.65
C LEU A 17 12.41 15.56 20.15
N ARG A 18 12.58 14.37 20.73
CA ARG A 18 13.89 13.76 20.97
C ARG A 18 14.09 12.64 19.98
N VAL A 19 14.54 12.97 18.76
CA VAL A 19 14.67 12.00 17.69
C VAL A 19 16.04 12.07 16.99
N PHE A 20 16.59 13.28 16.83
CA PHE A 20 17.76 13.47 15.98
C PHE A 20 18.80 14.37 16.63
N ASP A 21 20.06 14.07 16.38
CA ASP A 21 21.12 15.06 16.44
C ASP A 21 20.96 16.06 15.28
N ASN A 22 21.51 17.25 15.42
CA ASN A 22 21.41 18.35 14.45
C ASN A 22 21.80 17.91 13.05
N ASP A 23 21.14 18.42 12.01
CA ASP A 23 21.37 18.25 10.56
C ASP A 23 20.46 17.28 9.80
N VAL A 24 19.40 16.73 10.40
CA VAL A 24 18.38 15.97 9.65
C VAL A 24 17.43 16.94 8.95
N ARG A 25 17.24 16.81 7.63
CA ARG A 25 16.30 17.60 6.83
C ARG A 25 15.19 16.77 6.22
N GLY A 26 15.43 15.47 6.00
CA GLY A 26 14.46 14.58 5.39
C GLY A 26 14.38 13.24 6.12
N VAL A 27 13.21 12.64 6.13
CA VAL A 27 12.92 11.41 6.84
C VAL A 27 12.28 10.39 5.91
N LEU A 28 12.86 9.20 5.84
CA LEU A 28 12.23 8.03 5.23
C LEU A 28 11.51 7.24 6.33
N SER A 29 10.21 7.48 6.50
CA SER A 29 9.39 6.77 7.47
C SER A 29 8.99 5.40 6.95
N ARG A 30 9.30 4.31 7.69
CA ARG A 30 8.92 2.94 7.32
C ARG A 30 8.46 2.14 8.55
N PRO A 31 7.34 2.47 9.17
CA PRO A 31 6.82 1.73 10.33
C PRO A 31 6.36 0.32 9.89
N LYS A 32 7.21 -0.69 10.06
CA LYS A 32 6.92 -2.10 9.72
C LYS A 32 6.03 -2.76 10.78
N THR A 33 4.87 -2.22 11.05
CA THR A 33 4.00 -2.78 12.08
C THR A 33 2.62 -3.12 11.52
N LYS A 34 2.00 -4.16 12.08
CA LYS A 34 0.57 -4.37 11.95
C LYS A 34 -0.15 -3.18 12.61
N PHE A 35 -1.43 -2.96 12.29
CA PHE A 35 -2.23 -1.99 13.01
C PHE A 35 -2.09 -2.19 14.52
N SER A 36 -1.54 -1.21 15.20
CA SER A 36 -1.09 -1.31 16.60
C SER A 36 -0.84 0.09 17.18
N PRO A 37 -0.81 0.26 18.51
CA PRO A 37 -0.47 1.54 19.12
C PRO A 37 0.87 2.13 18.63
N ILE A 38 1.87 1.30 18.38
CA ILE A 38 3.17 1.79 17.86
C ILE A 38 3.07 2.32 16.42
N MET A 39 2.18 1.75 15.59
CA MET A 39 1.92 2.27 14.26
C MET A 39 1.23 3.65 14.33
N LEU A 40 0.22 3.78 15.19
CA LEU A 40 -0.45 5.08 15.41
C LEU A 40 0.53 6.13 15.94
N TYR A 41 1.41 5.76 16.88
CA TYR A 41 2.47 6.62 17.36
C TYR A 41 3.43 7.04 16.22
N ALA A 42 3.84 6.11 15.36
CA ALA A 42 4.70 6.41 14.22
C ALA A 42 4.03 7.36 13.21
N MET A 43 2.73 7.21 12.99
CA MET A 43 1.95 8.13 12.15
C MET A 43 1.86 9.52 12.79
N PHE A 44 1.61 9.59 14.09
CA PHE A 44 1.59 10.85 14.83
C PHE A 44 2.96 11.55 14.80
N LEU A 45 4.04 10.80 15.02
CA LEU A 45 5.40 11.32 14.86
C LEU A 45 5.67 11.86 13.46
N THR A 46 5.19 11.16 12.43
CA THR A 46 5.29 11.64 11.03
C THR A 46 4.61 13.01 10.87
N ARG A 47 3.42 13.18 11.43
CA ARG A 47 2.69 14.45 11.39
C ARG A 47 3.46 15.59 12.07
N ILE A 48 4.02 15.34 13.26
CA ILE A 48 4.82 16.35 13.96
C ILE A 48 6.07 16.73 13.17
N LEU A 49 6.76 15.75 12.57
CA LEU A 49 7.93 16.02 11.73
C LEU A 49 7.59 16.90 10.53
N GLU A 50 6.43 16.70 9.88
CA GLU A 50 5.96 17.57 8.81
C GLU A 50 5.68 19.00 9.30
N GLU A 51 5.06 19.14 10.46
CA GLU A 51 4.78 20.46 11.09
C GLU A 51 6.05 21.21 11.48
N GLU A 52 7.11 20.49 11.83
CA GLU A 52 8.45 21.04 12.08
C GLU A 52 9.26 21.32 10.79
N GLY A 53 8.64 21.13 9.60
CA GLY A 53 9.25 21.47 8.32
C GLY A 53 10.13 20.37 7.70
N PHE A 54 10.14 19.16 8.26
CA PHE A 54 10.86 18.05 7.64
C PHE A 54 10.11 17.48 6.44
N TYR A 55 10.82 17.21 5.36
CA TYR A 55 10.28 16.35 4.32
C TYR A 55 10.20 14.89 4.81
N VAL A 56 9.01 14.30 4.79
CA VAL A 56 8.77 12.92 5.25
C VAL A 56 8.19 12.06 4.14
N LEU A 57 8.86 11.01 3.77
CA LEU A 57 8.44 10.03 2.77
C LEU A 57 7.96 8.73 3.47
N ASN A 58 6.68 8.36 3.44
CA ASN A 58 5.52 9.11 2.99
C ASN A 58 4.98 10.06 4.05
N SER A 59 4.16 11.02 3.61
CA SER A 59 3.46 11.95 4.47
C SER A 59 2.48 11.25 5.42
N PHE A 60 2.11 11.93 6.51
CA PHE A 60 1.02 11.48 7.40
C PHE A 60 -0.27 11.23 6.60
N GLN A 61 -0.61 12.14 5.68
CA GLN A 61 -1.83 12.01 4.88
C GLN A 61 -1.78 10.80 3.95
N GLY A 62 -0.61 10.48 3.37
CA GLY A 62 -0.41 9.27 2.57
C GLY A 62 -0.64 8.00 3.39
N TYR A 63 -0.10 7.94 4.59
CA TYR A 63 -0.34 6.84 5.52
C TYR A 63 -1.81 6.75 5.94
N PHE A 64 -2.44 7.87 6.26
CA PHE A 64 -3.85 7.90 6.66
C PHE A 64 -4.78 7.44 5.55
N ASN A 65 -4.55 7.88 4.32
CA ASN A 65 -5.35 7.50 3.15
C ASN A 65 -5.19 6.02 2.76
N THR A 66 -4.16 5.36 3.27
CA THR A 66 -3.85 3.94 3.01
C THR A 66 -3.83 3.10 4.29
N LEU A 67 -4.40 3.62 5.38
CA LEU A 67 -4.41 2.98 6.69
C LEU A 67 -5.07 1.61 6.66
N ASP A 68 -6.15 1.51 5.91
CA ASP A 68 -6.86 0.27 5.63
C ASP A 68 -7.40 0.25 4.19
N LYS A 69 -7.82 -0.92 3.74
CA LYS A 69 -8.33 -1.11 2.38
C LYS A 69 -9.63 -0.37 2.09
N ALA A 70 -10.49 -0.17 3.10
CA ALA A 70 -11.77 0.53 2.91
C ALA A 70 -11.54 2.02 2.64
N ILE A 71 -10.66 2.67 3.42
CA ILE A 71 -10.26 4.07 3.19
C ILE A 71 -9.59 4.19 1.82
N THR A 72 -8.68 3.29 1.50
CA THR A 72 -7.98 3.26 0.21
C THR A 72 -8.98 3.18 -0.94
N TYR A 73 -9.86 2.18 -0.94
CA TYR A 73 -10.82 1.97 -2.03
C TYR A 73 -11.86 3.09 -2.13
N LYS A 74 -12.34 3.62 -1.00
CA LYS A 74 -13.21 4.80 -0.97
C LYS A 74 -12.55 5.98 -1.70
N ASN A 75 -11.30 6.31 -1.36
CA ASN A 75 -10.60 7.44 -1.95
C ASN A 75 -10.37 7.26 -3.46
N LEU A 76 -9.97 6.06 -3.87
CA LEU A 76 -9.78 5.72 -5.29
C LEU A 76 -11.10 5.77 -6.06
N SER A 77 -12.18 5.20 -5.51
CA SER A 77 -13.52 5.18 -6.11
C SER A 77 -14.09 6.58 -6.31
N LEU A 78 -13.99 7.46 -5.30
CA LEU A 78 -14.44 8.84 -5.38
C LEU A 78 -13.69 9.66 -6.45
N ASN A 79 -12.52 9.19 -6.89
CA ASN A 79 -11.74 9.78 -7.97
C ASN A 79 -11.87 9.02 -9.30
N ASN A 80 -12.90 8.17 -9.44
CA ASN A 80 -13.22 7.40 -10.64
C ASN A 80 -12.07 6.50 -11.14
N LEU A 81 -11.26 5.98 -10.22
CA LEU A 81 -10.23 5.02 -10.56
C LEU A 81 -10.81 3.60 -10.65
N PRO A 82 -10.42 2.80 -11.65
CA PRO A 82 -10.99 1.47 -11.86
C PRO A 82 -10.59 0.52 -10.73
N LEU A 83 -11.59 0.03 -10.02
CA LEU A 83 -11.49 -0.95 -8.94
C LEU A 83 -12.38 -2.14 -9.25
N PRO A 84 -12.03 -3.35 -8.80
CA PRO A 84 -13.01 -4.43 -8.75
C PRO A 84 -14.13 -4.10 -7.77
N ASP A 85 -15.36 -4.50 -8.07
CA ASP A 85 -16.49 -4.33 -7.15
C ASP A 85 -16.13 -4.90 -5.78
N SER A 86 -16.42 -4.14 -4.74
CA SER A 86 -15.98 -4.47 -3.38
C SER A 86 -17.07 -4.16 -2.36
N ILE A 87 -17.29 -5.07 -1.42
CA ILE A 87 -18.15 -4.87 -0.23
C ILE A 87 -17.29 -5.01 1.01
N VAL A 88 -17.43 -4.07 1.92
CA VAL A 88 -16.73 -4.08 3.23
C VAL A 88 -17.74 -4.30 4.33
N SER A 89 -17.54 -5.31 5.17
CA SER A 89 -18.43 -5.58 6.30
C SER A 89 -17.72 -6.34 7.43
N PRO A 90 -18.06 -6.09 8.69
CA PRO A 90 -17.73 -6.97 9.81
C PRO A 90 -18.55 -8.26 9.81
N SER A 91 -19.63 -8.33 9.03
CA SER A 91 -20.50 -9.49 8.91
C SER A 91 -20.36 -10.13 7.53
N THR A 92 -19.90 -11.37 7.49
CA THR A 92 -19.79 -12.13 6.24
C THR A 92 -21.15 -12.36 5.57
N LYS A 93 -22.26 -12.36 6.30
CA LYS A 93 -23.61 -12.42 5.74
C LYS A 93 -23.94 -11.25 4.83
N MET A 94 -23.31 -10.09 5.06
CA MET A 94 -23.50 -8.88 4.24
C MET A 94 -22.62 -8.88 2.99
N LEU A 95 -21.73 -9.86 2.81
CA LEU A 95 -20.82 -9.93 1.66
C LEU A 95 -21.46 -10.64 0.45
N VAL A 96 -22.70 -11.13 0.57
CA VAL A 96 -23.41 -11.86 -0.50
C VAL A 96 -23.79 -11.01 -1.72
N GLY A 97 -23.54 -9.71 -1.70
CA GLY A 97 -23.75 -8.82 -2.85
C GLY A 97 -22.72 -8.99 -3.97
N ILE A 98 -21.65 -9.79 -3.78
CA ILE A 98 -20.66 -10.12 -4.80
C ILE A 98 -20.75 -11.62 -5.13
N SER A 99 -20.99 -11.94 -6.40
CA SER A 99 -21.09 -13.33 -6.85
C SER A 99 -19.71 -14.00 -6.87
N PRO A 100 -19.61 -15.27 -6.48
CA PRO A 100 -18.39 -16.06 -6.67
C PRO A 100 -18.03 -16.22 -8.17
N PRO A 101 -16.71 -16.34 -8.50
CA PRO A 101 -15.61 -16.30 -7.56
C PRO A 101 -15.27 -14.87 -7.12
N PHE A 102 -14.88 -14.70 -5.84
CA PHE A 102 -14.40 -13.44 -5.32
C PHE A 102 -13.27 -13.64 -4.31
N PHE A 103 -12.45 -12.62 -4.10
CA PHE A 103 -11.46 -12.62 -3.04
C PHE A 103 -12.06 -12.10 -1.73
N LEU A 104 -11.90 -12.87 -0.66
CA LEU A 104 -12.14 -12.42 0.71
C LEU A 104 -10.82 -11.99 1.32
N LYS A 105 -10.74 -10.73 1.77
CA LYS A 105 -9.53 -10.12 2.30
C LYS A 105 -9.80 -9.52 3.67
N PRO A 106 -8.89 -9.65 4.66
CA PRO A 106 -9.00 -8.87 5.89
C PRO A 106 -8.78 -7.39 5.58
N ILE A 107 -9.49 -6.49 6.29
CA ILE A 107 -9.34 -5.03 6.10
C ILE A 107 -7.91 -4.57 6.39
N TYR A 108 -7.31 -5.13 7.43
CA TYR A 108 -5.89 -4.98 7.77
C TYR A 108 -5.13 -6.21 7.33
N GLY A 109 -4.27 -6.09 6.36
CA GLY A 109 -3.48 -7.20 5.88
C GLY A 109 -2.35 -6.75 4.97
N SER A 110 -1.28 -7.51 4.95
CA SER A 110 -0.13 -7.28 4.07
C SER A 110 0.43 -8.61 3.56
N ARG A 111 1.15 -8.55 2.44
CA ARG A 111 1.85 -9.70 1.86
C ARG A 111 0.93 -10.87 1.49
N GLY A 112 -0.32 -10.60 1.14
CA GLY A 112 -1.29 -11.63 0.75
C GLY A 112 -1.80 -12.51 1.90
N ARG A 113 -1.44 -12.22 3.17
CA ARG A 113 -1.87 -13.02 4.31
C ARG A 113 -3.36 -12.87 4.57
N GLY A 114 -4.03 -14.00 4.77
CA GLY A 114 -5.47 -14.04 5.05
C GLY A 114 -6.36 -13.80 3.83
N ILE A 115 -5.80 -13.69 2.62
CA ILE A 115 -6.58 -13.63 1.39
C ILE A 115 -7.05 -15.04 1.05
N LYS A 116 -8.37 -15.20 0.84
CA LYS A 116 -9.00 -16.46 0.42
C LYS A 116 -9.72 -16.22 -0.92
N LEU A 117 -9.64 -17.16 -1.85
CA LEU A 117 -10.54 -17.20 -3.01
C LEU A 117 -11.78 -17.98 -2.61
N ILE A 118 -12.94 -17.39 -2.78
CA ILE A 118 -14.25 -17.98 -2.49
C ILE A 118 -14.89 -18.31 -3.83
N GLU A 119 -14.95 -19.58 -4.16
CA GLU A 119 -15.56 -20.10 -5.39
C GLU A 119 -17.02 -20.48 -5.21
N ASP A 120 -17.44 -20.69 -3.95
CA ASP A 120 -18.81 -20.99 -3.56
C ASP A 120 -19.08 -20.40 -2.18
N PHE A 121 -20.26 -19.83 -1.96
CA PHE A 121 -20.69 -19.29 -0.66
C PHE A 121 -20.69 -20.36 0.45
N ARG A 122 -20.87 -21.64 0.10
CA ARG A 122 -20.78 -22.74 1.07
C ARG A 122 -19.39 -22.87 1.72
N ASN A 123 -18.35 -22.37 1.03
CA ASN A 123 -16.97 -22.34 1.51
C ASN A 123 -16.63 -21.08 2.31
N LEU A 124 -17.63 -20.20 2.53
CA LEU A 124 -17.46 -19.00 3.33
C LEU A 124 -17.51 -19.38 4.82
N ASP A 125 -16.37 -19.69 5.39
CA ASP A 125 -16.24 -19.93 6.83
C ASP A 125 -16.44 -18.61 7.57
N LEU A 126 -17.54 -18.54 8.32
CA LEU A 126 -18.01 -17.35 9.04
C LEU A 126 -17.42 -17.23 10.45
N THR A 127 -16.62 -18.19 10.87
CA THR A 127 -16.15 -18.33 12.26
C THR A 127 -14.85 -17.61 12.56
N ASP A 128 -14.12 -17.11 11.55
CA ASP A 128 -12.89 -16.33 11.77
C ASP A 128 -13.20 -14.96 12.38
N GLY A 129 -13.34 -15.00 13.68
CA GLY A 129 -13.76 -13.95 14.58
C GLY A 129 -13.14 -12.57 14.39
N CYS A 130 -13.85 -11.56 14.87
CA CYS A 130 -13.39 -10.19 15.18
C CYS A 130 -12.83 -9.36 14.03
N GLY A 131 -13.04 -9.71 12.78
CA GLY A 131 -12.48 -8.98 11.66
C GLY A 131 -13.51 -8.20 10.84
N VAL A 132 -13.08 -7.11 10.24
CA VAL A 132 -13.75 -6.50 9.11
C VAL A 132 -13.16 -7.09 7.84
N TRP A 133 -14.03 -7.51 6.93
CA TRP A 133 -13.65 -8.19 5.70
C TRP A 133 -14.03 -7.39 4.47
N ILE A 134 -13.32 -7.64 3.40
CA ILE A 134 -13.61 -7.13 2.07
C ILE A 134 -13.84 -8.32 1.15
N ALA A 135 -15.05 -8.43 0.61
CA ALA A 135 -15.29 -9.23 -0.58
C ALA A 135 -14.99 -8.37 -1.80
N GLN A 136 -14.14 -8.87 -2.69
CA GLN A 136 -13.75 -8.18 -3.91
C GLN A 136 -13.91 -9.09 -5.10
N SER A 137 -14.63 -8.64 -6.13
CA SER A 137 -14.86 -9.43 -7.34
C SER A 137 -13.55 -9.89 -8.00
N TYR A 138 -13.58 -11.06 -8.63
CA TYR A 138 -12.42 -11.61 -9.31
C TYR A 138 -12.15 -10.86 -10.63
N ALA A 139 -11.20 -9.96 -10.60
CA ALA A 139 -10.84 -9.06 -11.69
C ALA A 139 -9.49 -9.43 -12.33
N ARG A 140 -9.29 -10.72 -12.64
CA ARG A 140 -8.08 -11.23 -13.31
C ARG A 140 -8.47 -12.20 -14.43
N GLU A 141 -7.64 -12.29 -15.47
CA GLU A 141 -7.75 -13.35 -16.48
C GLU A 141 -7.05 -14.61 -15.99
N ASP A 142 -5.83 -14.43 -15.46
CA ASP A 142 -4.95 -15.50 -14.99
C ASP A 142 -4.40 -15.19 -13.58
N ASN A 143 -3.62 -16.12 -13.05
CA ASN A 143 -2.94 -15.95 -11.75
C ASN A 143 -1.68 -15.07 -11.84
N TRP A 144 -1.85 -13.85 -12.36
CA TRP A 144 -0.80 -12.84 -12.38
C TRP A 144 -1.36 -11.43 -12.11
N ASP A 145 -0.49 -10.55 -11.66
CA ASP A 145 -0.73 -9.12 -11.53
C ASP A 145 0.57 -8.34 -11.73
N LEU A 146 0.45 -7.02 -11.77
CA LEU A 146 1.56 -6.09 -11.86
C LEU A 146 1.77 -5.41 -10.50
N ARG A 147 3.01 -5.43 -10.02
CA ARG A 147 3.50 -4.56 -8.96
C ARG A 147 4.20 -3.38 -9.60
N ILE A 148 3.63 -2.19 -9.47
CA ILE A 148 4.16 -0.95 -10.03
C ILE A 148 4.67 -0.10 -8.87
N LEU A 149 5.95 0.26 -8.88
CA LEU A 149 6.52 1.19 -7.92
C LEU A 149 6.48 2.60 -8.49
N VAL A 150 5.80 3.49 -7.76
CA VAL A 150 5.71 4.93 -8.06
C VAL A 150 6.50 5.69 -7.02
N LEU A 151 7.33 6.64 -7.45
CA LEU A 151 8.11 7.54 -6.59
C LEU A 151 8.10 8.95 -7.19
N GLY A 152 7.67 9.95 -6.41
CA GLY A 152 7.67 11.34 -6.83
C GLY A 152 6.88 11.56 -8.13
N GLY A 153 5.72 10.92 -8.28
CA GLY A 153 4.88 11.04 -9.48
C GLY A 153 5.41 10.34 -10.74
N ARG A 154 6.41 9.47 -10.62
CA ARG A 154 6.96 8.68 -11.75
C ARG A 154 7.02 7.19 -11.43
N VAL A 155 6.80 6.35 -12.43
CA VAL A 155 7.00 4.90 -12.31
C VAL A 155 8.50 4.61 -12.36
N ILE A 156 9.01 3.93 -11.32
CA ILE A 156 10.43 3.56 -11.20
C ILE A 156 10.67 2.06 -11.41
N ALA A 157 9.64 1.23 -11.33
CA ALA A 157 9.72 -0.19 -11.64
C ALA A 157 8.33 -0.77 -11.95
N VAL A 158 8.28 -1.73 -12.86
CA VAL A 158 7.11 -2.57 -13.13
C VAL A 158 7.55 -4.03 -13.09
N MET A 159 6.92 -4.80 -12.21
CA MET A 159 7.18 -6.24 -12.08
C MET A 159 5.88 -7.02 -12.26
N LYS A 160 5.86 -7.94 -13.20
CA LYS A 160 4.81 -8.95 -13.32
C LYS A 160 5.07 -10.02 -12.24
N ARG A 161 4.04 -10.34 -11.47
CA ARG A 161 4.06 -11.42 -10.48
C ARG A 161 3.13 -12.53 -10.95
N THR A 162 3.67 -13.71 -11.11
CA THR A 162 2.91 -14.92 -11.50
C THR A 162 2.93 -15.93 -10.36
N SER A 163 1.88 -16.75 -10.26
CA SER A 163 1.80 -17.81 -9.24
C SER A 163 0.91 -18.93 -9.74
N GLU A 164 1.18 -20.16 -9.29
CA GLU A 164 0.25 -21.29 -9.47
C GLU A 164 -1.01 -21.14 -8.59
N LYS A 165 -0.93 -20.30 -7.55
CA LYS A 165 -2.02 -20.02 -6.61
C LYS A 165 -2.72 -18.70 -6.96
N PRO A 166 -3.97 -18.49 -6.51
CA PRO A 166 -4.67 -17.22 -6.72
C PRO A 166 -3.97 -16.00 -6.12
N VAL A 167 -3.10 -16.17 -5.12
CA VAL A 167 -2.34 -15.09 -4.49
C VAL A 167 -0.95 -15.01 -5.13
N THR A 168 -0.64 -13.88 -5.76
CA THR A 168 0.56 -13.66 -6.59
C THR A 168 1.74 -13.01 -5.84
N ASN A 169 1.57 -12.68 -4.58
CA ASN A 169 2.60 -12.03 -3.77
C ASN A 169 3.90 -12.86 -3.72
N ILE A 170 5.05 -12.24 -3.94
CA ILE A 170 6.37 -12.88 -3.87
C ILE A 170 6.56 -13.61 -2.52
N SER A 171 6.13 -13.01 -1.42
CA SER A 171 6.20 -13.60 -0.07
C SER A 171 5.33 -14.86 0.11
N GLN A 172 4.46 -15.18 -0.86
CA GLN A 172 3.61 -16.38 -0.90
C GLN A 172 4.06 -17.38 -1.98
N GLY A 173 5.25 -17.17 -2.54
CA GLY A 173 5.83 -18.04 -3.57
C GLY A 173 5.58 -17.58 -5.01
N GLY A 174 5.09 -16.36 -5.20
CA GLY A 174 4.97 -15.77 -6.54
C GLY A 174 6.35 -15.54 -7.17
N ILE A 175 6.41 -15.61 -8.50
CA ILE A 175 7.61 -15.38 -9.30
C ILE A 175 7.52 -14.00 -9.93
N GLY A 176 8.58 -13.20 -9.81
CA GLY A 176 8.69 -11.87 -10.39
C GLY A 176 9.45 -11.89 -11.73
N SER A 177 8.99 -11.12 -12.70
CA SER A 177 9.70 -10.86 -13.96
C SER A 177 9.50 -9.40 -14.38
N SER A 178 10.38 -8.88 -15.22
CA SER A 178 10.19 -7.57 -15.83
C SER A 178 8.95 -7.57 -16.72
N PHE A 179 8.27 -6.43 -16.80
CA PHE A 179 7.11 -6.25 -17.66
C PHE A 179 7.09 -4.82 -18.20
N GLU A 180 6.85 -4.69 -19.50
CA GLU A 180 6.65 -3.39 -20.13
C GLU A 180 5.16 -3.05 -20.10
N ALA A 181 4.78 -2.18 -19.18
CA ALA A 181 3.40 -1.72 -19.07
C ALA A 181 3.11 -0.61 -20.08
N SER A 182 1.88 -0.55 -20.60
CA SER A 182 1.43 0.57 -21.41
C SER A 182 1.44 1.88 -20.59
N GLU A 183 1.49 3.01 -21.29
CA GLU A 183 1.45 4.33 -20.62
C GLU A 183 0.16 4.51 -19.80
N GLU A 184 -0.98 3.98 -20.27
CA GLU A 184 -2.26 4.02 -19.55
C GLU A 184 -2.18 3.32 -18.18
N ILE A 185 -1.48 2.18 -18.09
CA ILE A 185 -1.28 1.44 -16.84
C ILE A 185 -0.32 2.22 -15.91
N LYS A 186 0.72 2.83 -16.47
CA LYS A 186 1.66 3.67 -15.69
C LYS A 186 0.96 4.90 -15.15
N GLU A 187 0.19 5.62 -15.98
CA GLU A 187 -0.61 6.77 -15.58
C GLU A 187 -1.65 6.41 -14.52
N LEU A 188 -2.31 5.25 -14.65
CA LEU A 188 -3.23 4.74 -13.64
C LEU A 188 -2.55 4.57 -12.28
N ALA A 189 -1.35 3.99 -12.24
CA ALA A 189 -0.59 3.82 -11.01
C ALA A 189 -0.14 5.16 -10.41
N ILE A 190 0.31 6.10 -11.23
CA ILE A 190 0.67 7.47 -10.80
C ILE A 190 -0.55 8.18 -10.24
N LYS A 191 -1.69 8.14 -10.92
CA LYS A 191 -2.94 8.76 -10.46
C LYS A 191 -3.40 8.17 -9.13
N ALA A 192 -3.31 6.85 -8.95
CA ALA A 192 -3.63 6.20 -7.68
C ALA A 192 -2.74 6.69 -6.53
N SER A 193 -1.43 6.77 -6.76
CA SER A 193 -0.45 7.29 -5.81
C SER A 193 -0.76 8.75 -5.42
N THR A 194 -1.05 9.59 -6.42
CA THR A 194 -1.38 11.02 -6.24
C THR A 194 -2.66 11.23 -5.44
N VAL A 195 -3.75 10.51 -5.78
CA VAL A 195 -5.03 10.56 -5.07
C VAL A 195 -4.87 10.18 -3.61
N LEU A 196 -4.04 9.21 -3.32
CA LEU A 196 -3.75 8.75 -1.96
C LEU A 196 -2.69 9.59 -1.24
N LYS A 197 -2.09 10.58 -1.92
CA LYS A 197 -1.00 11.42 -1.39
C LYS A 197 0.22 10.61 -0.93
N CYS A 198 0.53 9.57 -1.69
CA CYS A 198 1.70 8.75 -1.46
C CYS A 198 2.80 9.12 -2.46
N ASP A 199 3.88 9.71 -1.98
CA ASP A 199 5.05 9.98 -2.80
C ASP A 199 5.79 8.70 -3.22
N PHE A 200 5.77 7.69 -2.33
CA PHE A 200 6.23 6.35 -2.64
C PHE A 200 5.11 5.34 -2.45
N ALA A 201 4.76 4.62 -3.50
CA ALA A 201 3.72 3.61 -3.46
C ALA A 201 4.06 2.36 -4.28
N GLY A 202 3.57 1.22 -3.82
CA GLY A 202 3.46 0.00 -4.61
C GLY A 202 2.02 -0.22 -5.00
N VAL A 203 1.69 0.00 -6.27
CA VAL A 203 0.35 -0.18 -6.81
C VAL A 203 0.25 -1.57 -7.42
N ASP A 204 -0.72 -2.35 -6.99
CA ASP A 204 -1.04 -3.66 -7.55
C ASP A 204 -2.15 -3.51 -8.58
N VAL A 205 -1.89 -3.93 -9.79
CA VAL A 205 -2.81 -3.81 -10.93
C VAL A 205 -3.03 -5.17 -11.57
N SER A 206 -4.30 -5.53 -11.81
CA SER A 206 -4.66 -6.68 -12.64
C SER A 206 -5.28 -6.22 -13.95
N ILE A 207 -5.33 -7.12 -14.92
CA ILE A 207 -5.98 -6.92 -16.20
C ILE A 207 -7.07 -7.99 -16.36
N LYS A 208 -8.25 -7.57 -16.81
CA LYS A 208 -9.35 -8.46 -17.16
C LYS A 208 -10.17 -7.86 -18.32
N GLY A 209 -10.37 -8.63 -19.40
CA GLY A 209 -11.07 -8.14 -20.58
C GLY A 209 -10.41 -6.89 -21.19
N GLY A 210 -9.08 -6.82 -21.17
CA GLY A 210 -8.33 -5.66 -21.64
C GLY A 210 -8.41 -4.42 -20.74
N LYS A 211 -9.11 -4.47 -19.60
CA LYS A 211 -9.24 -3.37 -18.64
C LYS A 211 -8.33 -3.58 -17.43
N ALA A 212 -7.63 -2.51 -17.03
CA ALA A 212 -6.80 -2.50 -15.83
C ALA A 212 -7.64 -2.15 -14.59
N PHE A 213 -7.39 -2.85 -13.48
CA PHE A 213 -8.03 -2.63 -12.17
C PHE A 213 -6.98 -2.52 -11.08
N ILE A 214 -7.11 -1.53 -10.20
CA ILE A 214 -6.25 -1.39 -9.02
C ILE A 214 -6.74 -2.37 -7.96
N LEU A 215 -5.86 -3.30 -7.56
CA LEU A 215 -6.16 -4.31 -6.54
C LEU A 215 -5.78 -3.89 -5.12
N ASP A 216 -4.73 -3.08 -4.99
CA ASP A 216 -4.21 -2.57 -3.72
C ASP A 216 -3.21 -1.44 -3.95
N VAL A 217 -3.06 -0.56 -2.95
CA VAL A 217 -1.99 0.45 -2.91
C VAL A 217 -1.31 0.41 -1.56
N ASN A 218 -0.01 0.20 -1.58
CA ASN A 218 0.80 0.09 -0.37
C ASN A 218 1.75 1.28 -0.26
N PRO A 219 1.65 2.11 0.81
CA PRO A 219 2.53 3.27 1.03
C PRO A 219 3.94 2.88 1.48
N GLN A 220 4.16 1.61 1.80
CA GLN A 220 5.46 1.07 2.22
C GLN A 220 5.75 -0.25 1.50
N PRO A 221 5.84 -0.24 0.17
CA PRO A 221 6.06 -1.47 -0.56
C PRO A 221 7.38 -2.11 -0.12
N ASP A 222 7.34 -3.43 0.06
CA ASP A 222 8.55 -4.23 0.14
C ASP A 222 9.13 -4.30 -1.27
N PHE A 223 10.29 -3.70 -1.47
CA PHE A 223 10.92 -3.60 -2.78
C PHE A 223 12.11 -4.55 -2.96
N LYS A 224 12.49 -5.31 -1.91
CA LYS A 224 13.59 -6.27 -2.01
C LYS A 224 13.35 -7.27 -3.16
N GLY A 225 12.15 -7.84 -3.24
CA GLY A 225 11.80 -8.74 -4.35
C GLY A 225 11.84 -8.06 -5.72
N VAL A 226 11.55 -6.76 -5.81
CA VAL A 226 11.68 -6.01 -7.06
C VAL A 226 13.14 -5.82 -7.44
N GLU A 227 14.00 -5.43 -6.48
CA GLU A 227 15.44 -5.28 -6.69
C GLU A 227 16.09 -6.59 -7.14
N GLU A 228 15.76 -7.70 -6.48
CA GLU A 228 16.32 -9.02 -6.79
C GLU A 228 15.91 -9.52 -8.19
N ASN A 229 14.64 -9.34 -8.57
CA ASN A 229 14.13 -9.84 -9.85
C ASN A 229 14.48 -8.93 -11.03
N LEU A 230 14.49 -7.59 -10.83
CA LEU A 230 14.71 -6.63 -11.91
C LEU A 230 16.13 -6.07 -11.96
N LYS A 231 17.00 -6.44 -10.99
CA LYS A 231 18.38 -5.93 -10.89
C LYS A 231 18.45 -4.39 -10.78
N LEU A 232 17.47 -3.80 -10.08
CA LEU A 232 17.38 -2.36 -9.83
C LEU A 232 17.87 -2.03 -8.42
N ASN A 233 18.21 -0.78 -8.18
CA ASN A 233 18.55 -0.27 -6.85
C ASN A 233 17.51 0.78 -6.41
N ILE A 234 16.39 0.29 -5.90
CA ILE A 234 15.27 1.11 -5.44
C ILE A 234 15.66 1.93 -4.20
N ALA A 235 16.47 1.35 -3.31
CA ALA A 235 16.95 2.07 -2.13
C ALA A 235 17.70 3.36 -2.51
N ARG A 236 18.53 3.31 -3.54
CA ARG A 236 19.27 4.49 -4.06
C ARG A 236 18.31 5.56 -4.61
N GLU A 237 17.28 5.15 -5.35
CA GLU A 237 16.27 6.08 -5.88
C GLU A 237 15.51 6.78 -4.73
N LEU A 238 15.12 6.03 -3.69
CA LEU A 238 14.45 6.59 -2.52
C LEU A 238 15.31 7.61 -1.78
N ILE A 239 16.59 7.28 -1.54
CA ILE A 239 17.50 8.20 -0.84
C ILE A 239 17.73 9.48 -1.65
N ARG A 240 17.94 9.35 -2.98
CA ARG A 240 18.09 10.50 -3.86
C ARG A 240 16.86 11.40 -3.87
N HIS A 241 15.68 10.80 -3.92
CA HIS A 241 14.43 11.54 -3.89
C HIS A 241 14.26 12.30 -2.56
N VAL A 242 14.42 11.63 -1.42
CA VAL A 242 14.33 12.27 -0.10
C VAL A 242 15.34 13.42 0.03
N TYR A 243 16.58 13.21 -0.42
CA TYR A 243 17.60 14.26 -0.39
C TYR A 243 17.22 15.46 -1.27
N SER A 244 16.74 15.21 -2.47
CA SER A 244 16.32 16.27 -3.40
C SER A 244 15.14 17.08 -2.85
N GLU A 245 14.11 16.43 -2.33
CA GLU A 245 12.92 17.13 -1.80
C GLU A 245 13.24 17.88 -0.51
N ALA A 246 14.00 17.27 0.40
CA ALA A 246 14.44 17.92 1.63
C ALA A 246 15.38 19.13 1.40
N SER A 247 16.01 19.23 0.24
CA SER A 247 16.85 20.38 -0.12
C SER A 247 16.05 21.54 -0.73
N ARG A 248 14.79 21.31 -1.06
CA ARG A 248 13.86 22.32 -1.60
C ARG A 248 12.97 22.94 -0.52
N SER A 249 12.82 22.26 0.60
CA SER A 249 12.09 22.71 1.80
C SER A 249 12.98 23.63 2.63
#